data_ebecb4e05f60416d2082ba7670073559
#
_entry.id   ebecb4e05f60416d2082ba7670073559
#
_cell.length_a   1.000
_cell.length_b   1.000
_cell.length_c   1.000
_cell.angle_alpha   90.00
_cell.angle_beta   90.00
_cell.angle_gamma   90.00
#
_symmetry.space_group_name_H-M   'P 1'
#
loop_
_entity.id
_entity.type
_entity.pdbx_description
1 polymer ?
#
loop_
_entity_poly.entity_id
_entity_poly.type
_entity_poly.pdbx_seq_one_letter_code
_entity_poly.pdbx_strand_id
1 'polypeptide(L)'
;MNLKELLFGGGVQSGDSGGAYRDSIQAWLPIKNIIGGVVITKDNRFVKILEVLPVNIYLKSTNDRQNIISSFAAYLKIAPNDLQMIARTLPADTQAYVEQMQRYEACREMIEDNIREIGHGIASNAMRHRFFLVFQYEAGMRAKRNTVQAIVQRLNEEADTARRYLDLCELEVMEPRYCDNFILKLLYEILSKKTSQRVRLPD
;
A
#
# COMPACT_ATOMS: atom_id res chain seq x y z
N MET A 1 -2.94 -7.70 17.74
CA MET A 1 -3.71 -6.44 17.82
C MET A 1 -4.87 -6.54 16.84
N ASN A 2 -6.10 -6.23 17.26
CA ASN A 2 -7.27 -6.46 16.43
C ASN A 2 -7.49 -5.27 15.48
N LEU A 3 -7.81 -5.51 14.19
CA LEU A 3 -8.08 -4.50 13.17
C LEU A 3 -9.07 -3.43 13.66
N LYS A 4 -10.02 -3.83 14.51
CA LYS A 4 -11.04 -2.96 15.11
C LYS A 4 -10.48 -1.89 16.03
N GLU A 5 -9.46 -2.21 16.82
CA GLU A 5 -8.84 -1.27 17.77
C GLU A 5 -7.96 -0.24 17.07
N LEU A 6 -7.35 -0.64 15.97
CA LEU A 6 -6.39 0.17 15.22
C LEU A 6 -7.04 1.21 14.30
N LEU A 7 -8.16 0.85 13.66
CA LEU A 7 -8.85 1.74 12.72
C LEU A 7 -9.84 2.70 13.41
N PHE A 8 -10.30 2.39 14.62
CA PHE A 8 -11.44 3.11 15.22
C PHE A 8 -11.19 3.65 16.65
N GLY A 9 -9.94 3.58 17.19
CA GLY A 9 -9.60 4.12 18.50
C GLY A 9 -10.38 3.45 19.64
N GLY A 10 -9.68 2.85 20.61
CA GLY A 10 -10.27 2.11 21.71
C GLY A 10 -11.35 2.87 22.48
N GLY A 11 -12.44 2.18 22.78
CA GLY A 11 -13.41 2.61 23.74
C GLY A 11 -14.86 2.63 23.26
N VAL A 12 -15.42 1.49 22.91
CA VAL A 12 -16.87 1.32 23.00
C VAL A 12 -17.12 0.21 24.02
N GLN A 13 -17.58 0.64 25.20
CA GLN A 13 -18.15 -0.24 26.21
C GLN A 13 -19.32 -1.01 25.57
N SER A 14 -19.37 -2.31 25.84
CA SER A 14 -20.44 -3.22 25.48
C SER A 14 -21.74 -2.81 26.16
N GLY A 15 -22.49 -1.93 25.52
CA GLY A 15 -23.87 -1.59 25.81
C GLY A 15 -24.74 -2.08 24.66
N ASP A 16 -25.71 -2.89 24.99
CA ASP A 16 -26.77 -3.47 24.16
C ASP A 16 -27.31 -2.47 23.12
N SER A 17 -26.98 -2.66 21.85
CA SER A 17 -27.59 -1.92 20.74
C SER A 17 -27.39 -2.62 19.40
N GLY A 18 -28.20 -3.65 19.15
CA GLY A 18 -28.29 -4.32 17.85
C GLY A 18 -28.64 -3.38 16.67
N GLY A 19 -29.06 -2.13 16.95
CA GLY A 19 -29.32 -1.07 15.95
C GLY A 19 -28.07 -0.29 15.57
N ALA A 20 -27.27 0.13 16.55
CA ALA A 20 -26.07 0.96 16.32
C ALA A 20 -24.95 0.26 15.53
N TYR A 21 -24.91 -1.08 15.54
CA TYR A 21 -23.93 -1.85 14.77
C TYR A 21 -24.23 -1.86 13.26
N ARG A 22 -25.50 -1.77 12.86
CA ARG A 22 -25.88 -1.76 11.43
C ARG A 22 -25.44 -0.50 10.73
N ASP A 23 -25.37 0.63 11.44
CA ASP A 23 -24.98 1.93 10.89
C ASP A 23 -23.51 2.26 11.16
N SER A 24 -22.76 1.32 11.77
CA SER A 24 -21.34 1.55 12.05
C SER A 24 -20.49 1.47 10.77
N ILE A 25 -19.42 2.28 10.69
CA ILE A 25 -18.41 2.23 9.63
C ILE A 25 -17.86 0.80 9.45
N GLN A 26 -17.80 0.01 10.55
CA GLN A 26 -17.36 -1.38 10.52
C GLN A 26 -18.32 -2.29 9.75
N ALA A 27 -19.63 -2.04 9.82
CA ALA A 27 -20.62 -2.79 9.05
C ALA A 27 -20.51 -2.48 7.54
N TRP A 28 -20.22 -1.23 7.22
CA TRP A 28 -20.03 -0.78 5.84
C TRP A 28 -18.70 -1.24 5.24
N LEU A 29 -17.63 -1.34 6.04
CA LEU A 29 -16.31 -1.70 5.56
C LEU A 29 -16.31 -3.13 4.99
N PRO A 30 -15.89 -3.35 3.73
CA PRO A 30 -15.92 -4.67 3.11
C PRO A 30 -14.84 -5.63 3.64
N ILE A 31 -13.95 -5.19 4.53
CA ILE A 31 -12.83 -5.97 5.05
C ILE A 31 -13.29 -6.83 6.23
N LYS A 32 -12.98 -8.12 6.19
CA LYS A 32 -13.24 -9.10 7.23
C LYS A 32 -12.02 -9.36 8.11
N ASN A 33 -10.87 -9.59 7.48
CA ASN A 33 -9.62 -9.91 8.19
C ASN A 33 -8.39 -9.66 7.31
N ILE A 34 -7.20 -9.67 7.91
CA ILE A 34 -5.91 -9.67 7.22
C ILE A 34 -5.09 -10.82 7.79
N ILE A 35 -4.54 -11.66 6.94
CA ILE A 35 -3.75 -12.84 7.32
C ILE A 35 -2.57 -12.97 6.37
N GLY A 36 -1.34 -12.93 6.89
CA GLY A 36 -0.11 -13.11 6.10
C GLY A 36 0.03 -12.09 4.97
N GLY A 37 -0.36 -10.83 5.21
CA GLY A 37 -0.32 -9.76 4.23
C GLY A 37 -1.40 -9.87 3.13
N VAL A 38 -2.43 -10.69 3.31
CA VAL A 38 -3.57 -10.85 2.40
C VAL A 38 -4.83 -10.32 3.07
N VAL A 39 -5.53 -9.43 2.40
CA VAL A 39 -6.82 -8.89 2.82
C VAL A 39 -7.91 -9.89 2.47
N ILE A 40 -8.75 -10.22 3.44
CA ILE A 40 -9.93 -11.07 3.25
C ILE A 40 -11.16 -10.18 3.38
N THR A 41 -11.99 -10.15 2.34
CA THR A 41 -13.21 -9.36 2.31
C THR A 41 -14.42 -10.16 2.84
N LYS A 42 -15.54 -9.46 3.11
CA LYS A 42 -16.78 -10.08 3.58
C LYS A 42 -17.44 -10.98 2.55
N ASP A 43 -17.23 -10.71 1.27
CA ASP A 43 -17.67 -11.50 0.12
C ASP A 43 -16.71 -12.64 -0.25
N ASN A 44 -15.78 -12.98 0.67
CA ASN A 44 -14.79 -14.04 0.51
C ASN A 44 -13.82 -13.85 -0.68
N ARG A 45 -13.51 -12.63 -1.03
CA ARG A 45 -12.38 -12.30 -1.90
C ARG A 45 -11.12 -12.18 -1.07
N PHE A 46 -10.04 -12.67 -1.63
CA PHE A 46 -8.70 -12.59 -1.08
C PHE A 46 -7.88 -11.66 -1.97
N VAL A 47 -7.26 -10.65 -1.37
CA VAL A 47 -6.56 -9.60 -2.12
C VAL A 47 -5.16 -9.42 -1.54
N LYS A 48 -4.15 -9.62 -2.37
CA LYS A 48 -2.75 -9.31 -2.06
C LYS A 48 -2.35 -8.06 -2.82
N ILE A 49 -1.71 -7.11 -2.12
CA ILE A 49 -1.29 -5.83 -2.70
C ILE A 49 0.21 -5.70 -2.55
N LEU A 50 0.91 -5.43 -3.66
CA LEU A 50 2.31 -5.04 -3.66
C LEU A 50 2.42 -3.58 -4.05
N GLU A 51 3.14 -2.79 -3.28
CA GLU A 51 3.54 -1.44 -3.67
C GLU A 51 4.90 -1.48 -4.36
N VAL A 52 4.97 -0.86 -5.52
CA VAL A 52 6.16 -0.88 -6.38
C VAL A 52 6.67 0.56 -6.56
N LEU A 53 7.96 0.77 -6.31
CA LEU A 53 8.62 2.04 -6.63
C LEU A 53 8.92 2.10 -8.13
N PRO A 54 8.51 3.18 -8.81
CA PRO A 54 8.80 3.35 -10.23
C PRO A 54 10.27 3.68 -10.46
N VAL A 55 10.82 3.16 -11.56
CA VAL A 55 12.13 3.57 -12.08
C VAL A 55 11.93 4.54 -13.25
N ASN A 56 12.78 5.57 -13.32
CA ASN A 56 12.77 6.46 -14.48
C ASN A 56 13.59 5.86 -15.62
N ILE A 57 12.91 5.18 -16.53
CA ILE A 57 13.55 4.51 -17.69
C ILE A 57 14.22 5.47 -18.67
N TYR A 58 13.86 6.76 -18.67
CA TYR A 58 14.48 7.77 -19.55
C TYR A 58 15.89 8.15 -19.11
N LEU A 59 16.24 7.92 -17.85
CA LEU A 59 17.58 8.13 -17.31
C LEU A 59 18.51 6.91 -17.50
N LYS A 60 17.99 5.83 -18.06
CA LYS A 60 18.73 4.58 -18.29
C LYS A 60 19.35 4.55 -19.71
N SER A 61 20.41 3.78 -19.87
CA SER A 61 20.97 3.50 -21.19
C SER A 61 19.95 2.81 -22.09
N THR A 62 20.16 2.84 -23.41
CA THR A 62 19.28 2.17 -24.37
C THR A 62 19.19 0.66 -24.11
N ASN A 63 20.32 0.02 -23.76
CA ASN A 63 20.37 -1.41 -23.48
C ASN A 63 19.62 -1.75 -22.18
N ASP A 64 19.84 -0.99 -21.10
CA ASP A 64 19.15 -1.19 -19.81
C ASP A 64 17.65 -1.01 -19.98
N ARG A 65 17.25 0.03 -20.70
CA ARG A 65 15.83 0.28 -21.03
C ARG A 65 15.19 -0.92 -21.73
N GLN A 66 15.88 -1.46 -22.75
CA GLN A 66 15.39 -2.63 -23.48
C GLN A 66 15.30 -3.86 -22.58
N ASN A 67 16.28 -4.06 -21.70
CA ASN A 67 16.28 -5.15 -20.74
C ASN A 67 15.11 -5.05 -19.75
N ILE A 68 14.87 -3.86 -19.18
CA ILE A 68 13.75 -3.60 -18.27
C ILE A 68 12.42 -3.90 -18.97
N ILE A 69 12.21 -3.38 -20.17
CA ILE A 69 10.98 -3.58 -20.94
C ILE A 69 10.77 -5.07 -21.26
N SER A 70 11.82 -5.75 -21.71
CA SER A 70 11.76 -7.18 -22.03
C SER A 70 11.44 -8.05 -20.82
N SER A 71 12.07 -7.75 -19.68
CA SER A 71 11.83 -8.45 -18.41
C SER A 71 10.40 -8.23 -17.90
N PHE A 72 9.90 -7.00 -17.99
CA PHE A 72 8.53 -6.71 -17.62
C PHE A 72 7.51 -7.38 -18.57
N ALA A 73 7.78 -7.37 -19.87
CA ALA A 73 6.96 -8.09 -20.85
C ALA A 73 6.97 -9.62 -20.60
N ALA A 74 8.10 -10.18 -20.18
CA ALA A 74 8.18 -11.59 -19.79
C ALA A 74 7.34 -11.89 -18.55
N TYR A 75 7.36 -11.01 -17.55
CA TYR A 75 6.48 -11.12 -16.39
C TYR A 75 5.00 -11.11 -16.78
N LEU A 76 4.57 -10.16 -17.62
CA LEU A 76 3.18 -10.05 -18.04
C LEU A 76 2.63 -11.28 -18.77
N LYS A 77 3.50 -12.06 -19.42
CA LYS A 77 3.10 -13.33 -20.08
C LYS A 77 2.73 -14.45 -19.10
N ILE A 78 3.28 -14.40 -17.88
CA ILE A 78 3.05 -15.40 -16.83
C ILE A 78 2.18 -14.90 -15.69
N ALA A 79 1.92 -13.60 -15.66
CA ALA A 79 1.09 -12.97 -14.64
C ALA A 79 -0.34 -13.56 -14.66
N PRO A 80 -1.02 -13.62 -13.51
CA PRO A 80 -2.43 -14.01 -13.46
C PRO A 80 -3.30 -13.12 -14.37
N ASN A 81 -4.30 -13.71 -15.01
CA ASN A 81 -5.19 -12.97 -15.95
C ASN A 81 -5.99 -11.85 -15.27
N ASP A 82 -6.19 -11.94 -13.96
CA ASP A 82 -6.92 -10.99 -13.12
C ASP A 82 -6.00 -10.03 -12.36
N LEU A 83 -4.71 -9.97 -12.70
CA LEU A 83 -3.78 -8.99 -12.17
C LEU A 83 -4.24 -7.58 -12.48
N GLN A 84 -4.37 -6.75 -11.45
CA GLN A 84 -4.67 -5.33 -11.60
C GLN A 84 -3.44 -4.48 -11.31
N MET A 85 -3.21 -3.47 -12.14
CA MET A 85 -2.19 -2.44 -11.93
C MET A 85 -2.90 -1.13 -11.60
N ILE A 86 -2.60 -0.56 -10.44
CA ILE A 86 -3.23 0.66 -9.95
C ILE A 86 -2.14 1.74 -9.80
N ALA A 87 -2.36 2.89 -10.44
CA ALA A 87 -1.59 4.09 -10.20
C ALA A 87 -2.44 5.08 -9.38
N ARG A 88 -1.90 5.55 -8.26
CA ARG A 88 -2.58 6.51 -7.39
C ARG A 88 -1.72 7.74 -7.19
N THR A 89 -2.32 8.91 -7.39
CA THR A 89 -1.70 10.20 -7.13
C THR A 89 -2.11 10.69 -5.74
N LEU A 90 -1.14 11.06 -4.94
CA LEU A 90 -1.32 11.59 -3.58
C LEU A 90 -0.51 12.87 -3.45
N PRO A 91 -0.91 13.82 -2.58
CA PRO A 91 -0.05 14.91 -2.19
C PRO A 91 1.28 14.38 -1.63
N ALA A 92 2.38 14.98 -2.01
CA ALA A 92 3.69 14.62 -1.47
C ALA A 92 3.77 15.01 0.01
N ASP A 93 4.40 14.16 0.83
CA ASP A 93 4.69 14.48 2.22
C ASP A 93 5.94 15.39 2.28
N THR A 94 5.70 16.67 2.14
CA THR A 94 6.77 17.69 2.20
C THR A 94 7.26 17.92 3.62
N GLN A 95 6.48 17.58 4.65
CA GLN A 95 6.87 17.77 6.04
C GLN A 95 8.02 16.83 6.42
N ALA A 96 7.98 15.55 6.03
CA ALA A 96 9.07 14.62 6.26
C ALA A 96 10.37 15.08 5.56
N TYR A 97 10.27 15.68 4.37
CA TYR A 97 11.41 16.24 3.66
C TYR A 97 12.01 17.44 4.39
N VAL A 98 11.16 18.35 4.87
CA VAL A 98 11.60 19.51 5.68
C VAL A 98 12.28 19.06 6.97
N GLU A 99 11.71 18.11 7.70
CA GLU A 99 12.30 17.53 8.91
C GLU A 99 13.67 16.88 8.65
N GLN A 100 13.82 16.22 7.51
CA GLN A 100 15.10 15.65 7.09
C GLN A 100 16.13 16.71 6.77
N MET A 101 15.75 17.78 6.05
CA MET A 101 16.64 18.89 5.74
C MET A 101 17.11 19.63 7.01
N GLN A 102 16.24 19.82 8.00
CA GLN A 102 16.57 20.50 9.26
C GLN A 102 17.64 19.76 10.10
N ARG A 103 17.88 18.49 9.82
CA ARG A 103 18.93 17.70 10.50
C ARG A 103 20.35 18.02 9.99
N TYR A 104 20.47 18.66 8.84
CA TYR A 104 21.77 19.05 8.30
C TYR A 104 22.20 20.39 8.89
N GLU A 105 23.33 20.41 9.63
CA GLU A 105 23.89 21.64 10.20
C GLU A 105 24.65 22.49 9.20
N ALA A 106 25.14 21.86 8.12
CA ALA A 106 25.84 22.56 7.04
C ALA A 106 24.85 23.31 6.13
N CYS A 107 25.21 24.51 5.69
CA CYS A 107 24.41 25.33 4.76
C CYS A 107 23.02 25.75 5.29
N ARG A 108 22.94 26.11 6.57
CA ARG A 108 21.69 26.43 7.28
C ARG A 108 20.87 27.53 6.58
N GLU A 109 21.50 28.58 6.13
CA GLU A 109 20.84 29.69 5.41
C GLU A 109 20.15 29.20 4.13
N MET A 110 20.84 28.38 3.33
CA MET A 110 20.29 27.81 2.09
C MET A 110 19.15 26.81 2.37
N ILE A 111 19.22 26.10 3.48
CA ILE A 111 18.16 25.19 3.93
C ILE A 111 16.93 26.00 4.37
N GLU A 112 17.08 27.08 5.12
CA GLU A 112 15.98 27.95 5.55
C GLU A 112 15.27 28.61 4.35
N ASP A 113 16.01 29.04 3.33
CA ASP A 113 15.45 29.60 2.11
C ASP A 113 14.66 28.54 1.31
N ASN A 114 15.21 27.33 1.16
CA ASN A 114 14.50 26.22 0.54
C ASN A 114 13.23 25.83 1.29
N ILE A 115 13.26 25.78 2.61
CA ILE A 115 12.08 25.49 3.45
C ILE A 115 11.02 26.57 3.25
N ARG A 116 11.43 27.83 3.15
CA ARG A 116 10.53 28.96 2.91
C ARG A 116 9.85 28.86 1.54
N GLU A 117 10.59 28.52 0.49
CA GLU A 117 10.04 28.32 -0.86
C GLU A 117 9.08 27.12 -0.91
N ILE A 118 9.45 26.02 -0.26
CA ILE A 118 8.57 24.85 -0.12
C ILE A 118 7.27 25.23 0.59
N GLY A 119 7.32 26.07 1.64
CA GLY A 119 6.16 26.56 2.37
C GLY A 119 5.26 27.49 1.56
N HIS A 120 5.82 28.28 0.65
CA HIS A 120 5.08 29.32 -0.06
C HIS A 120 4.39 28.90 -1.38
N GLY A 121 4.68 27.75 -1.96
CA GLY A 121 4.02 27.44 -3.24
C GLY A 121 4.22 26.02 -3.78
N ILE A 122 5.35 25.41 -3.56
CA ILE A 122 5.65 24.09 -4.14
C ILE A 122 4.95 22.99 -3.39
N ALA A 123 4.84 23.12 -2.06
CA ALA A 123 4.28 22.10 -1.18
C ALA A 123 2.79 21.80 -1.42
N SER A 124 2.01 22.81 -1.82
CA SER A 124 0.57 22.62 -2.04
C SER A 124 0.24 21.84 -3.32
N ASN A 125 1.16 21.83 -4.29
CA ASN A 125 0.96 21.22 -5.61
C ASN A 125 1.86 20.01 -5.88
N ALA A 126 2.81 19.71 -4.99
CA ALA A 126 3.66 18.54 -5.15
C ALA A 126 2.85 17.25 -5.04
N MET A 127 2.87 16.44 -6.09
CA MET A 127 2.15 15.18 -6.15
C MET A 127 3.14 14.01 -6.24
N ARG A 128 2.83 12.94 -5.52
CA ARG A 128 3.56 11.67 -5.55
C ARG A 128 2.69 10.60 -6.18
N HIS A 129 3.24 9.87 -7.13
CA HIS A 129 2.60 8.69 -7.69
C HIS A 129 3.02 7.45 -6.93
N ARG A 130 2.05 6.61 -6.56
CA ARG A 130 2.27 5.28 -5.99
C ARG A 130 1.69 4.25 -6.92
N PHE A 131 2.40 3.17 -7.13
CA PHE A 131 2.02 2.09 -8.05
C PHE A 131 1.82 0.81 -7.26
N PHE A 132 0.75 0.09 -7.59
CA PHE A 132 0.37 -1.13 -6.92
C PHE A 132 0.08 -2.23 -7.93
N LEU A 133 0.55 -3.43 -7.62
CA LEU A 133 0.11 -4.68 -8.23
C LEU A 133 -0.85 -5.35 -7.26
N VAL A 134 -2.04 -5.69 -7.75
CA VAL A 134 -3.11 -6.28 -6.94
C VAL A 134 -3.45 -7.64 -7.51
N PHE A 135 -3.25 -8.67 -6.69
CA PHE A 135 -3.60 -10.06 -6.95
C PHE A 135 -4.89 -10.36 -6.22
N GLN A 136 -5.81 -11.07 -6.87
CA GLN A 136 -7.08 -11.40 -6.24
C GLN A 136 -7.43 -12.86 -6.48
N TYR A 137 -8.20 -13.41 -5.55
CA TYR A 137 -8.79 -14.73 -5.67
C TYR A 137 -10.19 -14.71 -5.06
N GLU A 138 -11.18 -15.15 -5.81
CA GLU A 138 -12.55 -15.25 -5.34
C GLU A 138 -12.84 -16.68 -4.89
N ALA A 139 -13.07 -16.85 -3.59
CA ALA A 139 -13.44 -18.15 -3.05
C ALA A 139 -14.97 -18.28 -3.00
N GLY A 140 -15.49 -19.45 -3.39
CA GLY A 140 -16.91 -19.75 -3.24
C GLY A 140 -17.39 -19.61 -1.80
N MET A 141 -18.70 -19.47 -1.60
CA MET A 141 -19.36 -19.11 -0.31
C MET A 141 -19.00 -19.95 0.92
N ARG A 142 -18.34 -21.09 0.79
CA ARG A 142 -18.01 -22.01 1.89
C ARG A 142 -16.54 -22.42 1.92
N ALA A 143 -15.61 -21.46 1.92
CA ALA A 143 -14.20 -21.79 2.11
C ALA A 143 -13.95 -22.30 3.54
N LYS A 144 -13.49 -23.55 3.68
CA LYS A 144 -13.06 -24.12 4.98
C LYS A 144 -11.74 -23.48 5.41
N ARG A 145 -11.40 -23.50 6.72
CA ARG A 145 -10.18 -22.89 7.26
C ARG A 145 -8.89 -23.34 6.54
N ASN A 146 -8.77 -24.63 6.22
CA ASN A 146 -7.61 -25.14 5.48
C ASN A 146 -7.54 -24.56 4.03
N THR A 147 -8.69 -24.29 3.43
CA THR A 147 -8.78 -23.63 2.11
C THR A 147 -8.31 -22.18 2.18
N VAL A 148 -8.61 -21.46 3.26
CA VAL A 148 -8.16 -20.07 3.47
C VAL A 148 -6.64 -20.00 3.51
N GLN A 149 -5.99 -20.89 4.26
CA GLN A 149 -4.52 -20.94 4.35
C GLN A 149 -3.87 -21.25 2.99
N ALA A 150 -4.44 -22.21 2.25
CA ALA A 150 -3.96 -22.56 0.91
C ALA A 150 -4.09 -21.39 -0.08
N ILE A 151 -5.19 -20.62 -0.01
CA ILE A 151 -5.37 -19.43 -0.87
C ILE A 151 -4.38 -18.35 -0.50
N VAL A 152 -4.19 -18.06 0.79
CA VAL A 152 -3.22 -17.09 1.28
C VAL A 152 -1.80 -17.47 0.81
N GLN A 153 -1.43 -18.73 0.94
CA GLN A 153 -0.13 -19.22 0.48
C GLN A 153 0.02 -19.05 -1.03
N ARG A 154 -0.97 -19.43 -1.83
CA ARG A 154 -0.96 -19.27 -3.28
C ARG A 154 -0.76 -17.81 -3.70
N LEU A 155 -1.52 -16.86 -3.13
CA LEU A 155 -1.38 -15.44 -3.44
C LEU A 155 0.00 -14.89 -3.05
N ASN A 156 0.58 -15.39 -1.96
CA ASN A 156 1.93 -15.01 -1.56
C ASN A 156 2.99 -15.60 -2.52
N GLU A 157 2.81 -16.81 -3.05
CA GLU A 157 3.67 -17.40 -4.07
C GLU A 157 3.60 -16.64 -5.41
N GLU A 158 2.40 -16.20 -5.82
CA GLU A 158 2.20 -15.33 -6.99
C GLU A 158 2.90 -13.98 -6.78
N ALA A 159 2.78 -13.38 -5.60
CA ALA A 159 3.45 -12.14 -5.23
C ALA A 159 4.98 -12.29 -5.20
N ASP A 160 5.51 -13.39 -4.66
CA ASP A 160 6.96 -13.67 -4.65
C ASP A 160 7.51 -13.92 -6.06
N THR A 161 6.70 -14.49 -6.94
CA THR A 161 7.04 -14.61 -8.35
C THR A 161 7.13 -13.24 -9.01
N ALA A 162 6.14 -12.37 -8.77
CA ALA A 162 6.17 -10.99 -9.25
C ALA A 162 7.40 -10.24 -8.74
N ARG A 163 7.76 -10.34 -7.45
CA ARG A 163 8.97 -9.71 -6.88
C ARG A 163 10.23 -10.08 -7.65
N ARG A 164 10.43 -11.38 -7.94
CA ARG A 164 11.62 -11.84 -8.68
C ARG A 164 11.73 -11.22 -10.07
N TYR A 165 10.61 -11.07 -10.78
CA TYR A 165 10.61 -10.42 -12.09
C TYR A 165 10.75 -8.91 -12.01
N LEU A 166 10.17 -8.28 -10.99
CA LEU A 166 10.31 -6.84 -10.74
C LEU A 166 11.76 -6.49 -10.40
N ASP A 167 12.45 -7.31 -9.61
CA ASP A 167 13.88 -7.16 -9.34
C ASP A 167 14.71 -7.15 -10.64
N LEU A 168 14.37 -8.01 -11.61
CA LEU A 168 15.01 -8.01 -12.94
C LEU A 168 14.71 -6.74 -13.76
N CYS A 169 13.62 -6.04 -13.41
CA CYS A 169 13.24 -4.75 -13.99
C CYS A 169 13.82 -3.56 -13.22
N GLU A 170 14.65 -3.77 -12.20
CA GLU A 170 15.14 -2.75 -11.27
C GLU A 170 14.00 -2.01 -10.54
N LEU A 171 12.85 -2.66 -10.37
CA LEU A 171 11.68 -2.14 -9.67
C LEU A 171 11.68 -2.67 -8.23
N GLU A 172 11.80 -1.76 -7.27
CA GLU A 172 11.80 -2.12 -5.86
C GLU A 172 10.37 -2.31 -5.33
N VAL A 173 10.16 -3.38 -4.57
CA VAL A 173 8.89 -3.65 -3.88
C VAL A 173 9.00 -3.21 -2.44
N MET A 174 8.18 -2.23 -2.06
CA MET A 174 8.19 -1.58 -0.74
C MET A 174 7.64 -2.46 0.39
N GLU A 175 6.79 -3.43 0.07
CA GLU A 175 6.14 -4.26 1.09
C GLU A 175 7.12 -5.28 1.69
N PRO A 176 7.29 -5.31 3.03
CA PRO A 176 7.93 -6.41 3.71
C PRO A 176 7.12 -7.70 3.50
N ARG A 177 7.80 -8.84 3.35
CA ARG A 177 7.13 -10.12 3.12
C ARG A 177 6.16 -10.44 4.26
N TYR A 178 4.94 -10.80 3.90
CA TYR A 178 3.88 -11.28 4.82
C TYR A 178 3.52 -10.31 5.97
N CYS A 179 3.68 -9.00 5.75
CA CYS A 179 3.49 -8.01 6.80
C CYS A 179 2.04 -7.49 6.83
N ASP A 180 1.28 -7.92 7.84
CA ASP A 180 -0.10 -7.46 8.06
C ASP A 180 -0.15 -5.96 8.42
N ASN A 181 0.83 -5.45 9.18
CA ASN A 181 0.89 -4.05 9.58
C ASN A 181 1.09 -3.11 8.39
N PHE A 182 1.89 -3.51 7.39
CA PHE A 182 2.05 -2.73 6.17
C PHE A 182 0.71 -2.56 5.44
N ILE A 183 -0.01 -3.65 5.28
CA ILE A 183 -1.34 -3.65 4.63
C ILE A 183 -2.34 -2.82 5.44
N LEU A 184 -2.31 -2.89 6.77
CA LEU A 184 -3.16 -2.06 7.64
C LEU A 184 -2.90 -0.57 7.44
N LYS A 185 -1.64 -0.14 7.42
CA LYS A 185 -1.24 1.25 7.15
C LYS A 185 -1.71 1.69 5.76
N LEU A 186 -1.48 0.86 4.75
CA LEU A 186 -1.91 1.13 3.38
C LEU A 186 -3.43 1.30 3.27
N LEU A 187 -4.21 0.41 3.87
CA LEU A 187 -5.67 0.49 3.89
C LEU A 187 -6.16 1.73 4.64
N TYR A 188 -5.53 2.07 5.76
CA TYR A 188 -5.84 3.30 6.49
C TYR A 188 -5.62 4.56 5.63
N GLU A 189 -4.50 4.64 4.92
CA GLU A 189 -4.21 5.74 4.00
C GLU A 189 -5.21 5.82 2.82
N ILE A 190 -5.68 4.66 2.33
CA ILE A 190 -6.65 4.59 1.24
C ILE A 190 -8.04 5.03 1.69
N LEU A 191 -8.48 4.54 2.85
CA LEU A 191 -9.84 4.74 3.36
C LEU A 191 -10.02 6.09 4.06
N SER A 192 -8.98 6.58 4.73
CA SER A 192 -9.03 7.78 5.57
C SER A 192 -8.19 8.93 4.99
N LYS A 193 -8.42 9.28 3.72
CA LYS A 193 -7.61 10.22 2.94
C LYS A 193 -7.28 11.55 3.66
N LYS A 194 -8.21 12.13 4.41
CA LYS A 194 -7.99 13.39 5.14
C LYS A 194 -7.31 13.19 6.48
N THR A 195 -7.65 12.13 7.19
CA THR A 195 -7.16 11.85 8.54
C THR A 195 -5.76 11.24 8.51
N SER A 196 -5.45 10.39 7.53
CA SER A 196 -4.14 9.75 7.38
C SER A 196 -3.01 10.74 7.11
N GLN A 197 -3.32 11.92 6.57
CA GLN A 197 -2.34 13.00 6.38
C GLN A 197 -2.00 13.73 7.70
N ARG A 198 -2.88 13.68 8.70
CA ARG A 198 -2.73 14.38 10.00
C ARG A 198 -2.29 13.45 11.12
N VAL A 199 -2.75 12.21 11.09
CA VAL A 199 -2.50 11.22 12.14
C VAL A 199 -1.85 10.01 11.51
N ARG A 200 -0.57 9.77 11.85
CA ARG A 200 0.15 8.56 11.44
C ARG A 200 -0.19 7.43 12.41
N LEU A 201 -0.40 6.22 11.89
CA LEU A 201 -0.51 5.04 12.73
C LEU A 201 0.87 4.73 13.33
N PRO A 202 0.93 4.30 14.61
CA PRO A 202 2.18 3.86 15.23
C PRO A 202 2.76 2.65 14.50
N ASP A 203 4.07 2.53 14.57
CA ASP A 203 4.81 1.43 13.96
C ASP A 203 4.56 0.08 14.63
#